data_984ef4c9cfaa31d316557e816b1d1f8d
#
_entry.id   984ef4c9cfaa31d316557e816b1d1f8d
#
_cell.length_a   1.000
_cell.length_b   1.000
_cell.length_c   1.000
_cell.angle_alpha   90.00
_cell.angle_beta   90.00
_cell.angle_gamma   90.00
#
_symmetry.space_group_name_H-M   'P 1'
#
loop_
_entity.id
_entity.type
_entity.pdbx_description
1 polymer ?
#
loop_
_entity_poly.entity_id
_entity_poly.type
_entity_poly.pdbx_seq_one_letter_code
_entity_poly.pdbx_strand_id
1 'polypeptide(L)'
;MRRRIARDREVVYDVETDPPQGWYATDAWTEEGIKFVREAVGMEKPFLWYLAHNAPHWPLKAKPEDIAKYRGKYKVGWDKVRQRRYERLIKLGIFGESSKLSPCGKKIPA
;
A
#
# COMPACT_ATOMS: atom_id res chain seq x y z
N MET A 1 10.44 -20.17 1.06
CA MET A 1 11.25 -18.96 0.84
C MET A 1 11.69 -18.45 2.21
N ARG A 2 12.98 -18.40 2.50
CA ARG A 2 13.50 -17.89 3.78
C ARG A 2 13.28 -16.38 3.84
N ARG A 3 12.54 -15.88 4.83
CA ARG A 3 12.31 -14.44 5.02
C ARG A 3 13.48 -13.89 5.81
N ARG A 4 14.15 -12.90 5.26
CA ARG A 4 15.15 -12.11 5.97
C ARG A 4 14.78 -10.64 5.85
N ILE A 5 14.85 -9.93 6.96
CA ILE A 5 14.68 -8.49 7.03
C ILE A 5 16.02 -7.92 7.47
N ALA A 6 16.55 -7.03 6.68
CA ALA A 6 17.84 -6.39 6.96
C ALA A 6 17.65 -4.88 7.05
N ARG A 7 18.47 -4.25 7.90
CA ARG A 7 18.71 -2.80 7.92
C ARG A 7 20.16 -2.61 7.48
N ASP A 8 20.35 -1.80 6.43
CA ASP A 8 21.64 -1.65 5.76
C ASP A 8 22.16 -3.02 5.29
N ARG A 9 23.15 -3.59 5.95
CA ARG A 9 23.70 -4.91 5.61
C ARG A 9 23.54 -5.92 6.73
N GLU A 10 22.89 -5.54 7.82
CA GLU A 10 22.68 -6.39 8.99
C GLU A 10 21.29 -7.03 8.98
N VAL A 11 21.21 -8.33 9.20
CA VAL A 11 19.95 -9.05 9.33
C VAL A 11 19.35 -8.75 10.70
N VAL A 12 18.16 -8.14 10.71
CA VAL A 12 17.43 -7.81 11.93
C VAL A 12 16.50 -8.95 12.34
N TYR A 13 15.82 -9.55 11.36
CA TYR A 13 14.97 -10.73 11.54
C TYR A 13 15.25 -11.76 10.48
N ASP A 14 15.24 -13.02 10.84
CA ASP A 14 15.35 -14.17 9.94
C ASP A 14 14.35 -15.27 10.31
N VAL A 15 14.56 -16.49 9.82
CA VAL A 15 13.68 -17.62 10.11
C VAL A 15 13.76 -18.13 11.57
N GLU A 16 14.78 -17.75 12.30
CA GLU A 16 15.01 -18.15 13.70
C GLU A 16 14.58 -17.04 14.66
N THR A 17 14.54 -15.80 14.19
CA THR A 17 14.16 -14.61 14.95
C THR A 17 12.91 -13.97 14.33
N ASP A 18 11.74 -14.44 14.75
CA ASP A 18 10.48 -13.86 14.33
C ASP A 18 10.34 -12.41 14.83
N PRO A 19 9.75 -11.52 14.02
CA PRO A 19 9.36 -10.21 14.49
C PRO A 19 8.43 -10.29 15.72
N PRO A 20 8.47 -9.32 16.64
CA PRO A 20 7.63 -9.31 17.81
C PRO A 20 6.14 -9.35 17.48
N GLN A 21 5.33 -9.86 18.43
CA GLN A 21 3.88 -9.89 18.26
C GLN A 21 3.33 -8.49 17.93
N GLY A 22 2.44 -8.43 16.96
CA GLY A 22 1.85 -7.16 16.49
C GLY A 22 2.71 -6.38 15.47
N TRP A 23 3.91 -6.88 15.15
CA TRP A 23 4.72 -6.25 14.12
C TRP A 23 4.02 -6.25 12.75
N TYR A 24 3.99 -5.10 12.10
CA TYR A 24 3.40 -4.92 10.78
C TYR A 24 4.40 -4.26 9.84
N ALA A 25 4.74 -4.96 8.77
CA ALA A 25 5.79 -4.55 7.85
C ALA A 25 5.61 -3.14 7.29
N THR A 26 4.38 -2.75 6.94
CA THR A 26 4.09 -1.42 6.39
C THR A 26 4.45 -0.30 7.38
N ASP A 27 4.13 -0.48 8.66
CA ASP A 27 4.48 0.48 9.70
C ASP A 27 6.00 0.51 9.90
N ALA A 28 6.62 -0.67 10.03
CA ALA A 28 8.06 -0.78 10.26
C ALA A 28 8.88 -0.12 9.13
N TRP A 29 8.52 -0.36 7.85
CA TRP A 29 9.18 0.30 6.73
C TRP A 29 8.99 1.81 6.73
N THR A 30 7.79 2.28 7.10
CA THR A 30 7.49 3.70 7.18
C THR A 30 8.29 4.37 8.31
N GLU A 31 8.33 3.77 9.48
CA GLU A 31 9.08 4.28 10.63
C GLU A 31 10.59 4.37 10.36
N GLU A 32 11.17 3.32 9.80
CA GLU A 32 12.57 3.35 9.39
C GLU A 32 12.84 4.37 8.29
N GLY A 33 11.95 4.46 7.31
CA GLY A 33 12.03 5.47 6.25
C GLY A 33 12.01 6.90 6.80
N ILE A 34 11.16 7.18 7.80
CA ILE A 34 11.13 8.49 8.47
C ILE A 34 12.46 8.81 9.16
N LYS A 35 13.09 7.81 9.80
CA LYS A 35 14.41 7.99 10.41
C LYS A 35 15.46 8.34 9.36
N PHE A 36 15.55 7.58 8.27
CA PHE A 36 16.49 7.85 7.18
C PHE A 36 16.28 9.24 6.54
N VAL A 37 15.03 9.66 6.35
CA VAL A 37 14.75 11.01 5.84
C VAL A 37 15.22 12.09 6.81
N ARG A 38 15.00 11.92 8.11
CA ARG A 38 15.47 12.88 9.12
C ARG A 38 17.01 12.98 9.13
N GLU A 39 17.69 11.86 9.04
CA GLU A 39 19.15 11.80 8.94
C GLU A 39 19.65 12.49 7.66
N ALA A 40 19.03 12.19 6.51
CA ALA A 40 19.41 12.78 5.22
C ALA A 40 19.19 14.31 5.20
N VAL A 41 18.11 14.81 5.78
CA VAL A 41 17.86 16.26 5.93
C VAL A 41 18.96 16.91 6.78
N GLY A 42 19.39 16.25 7.86
CA GLY A 42 20.48 16.74 8.71
C GLY A 42 21.85 16.81 8.03
N MET A 43 22.02 16.10 6.93
CA MET A 43 23.28 16.13 6.12
C MET A 43 23.37 17.34 5.18
N GLU A 44 22.30 18.13 5.01
CA GLU A 44 22.22 19.29 4.12
C GLU A 44 22.62 19.01 2.67
N LYS A 45 22.39 17.78 2.20
CA LYS A 45 22.72 17.34 0.83
C LYS A 45 21.44 16.89 0.12
N PRO A 46 21.36 17.08 -1.20
CA PRO A 46 20.27 16.49 -1.98
C PRO A 46 20.22 14.97 -1.80
N PHE A 47 19.03 14.40 -1.64
CA PHE A 47 18.83 12.96 -1.55
C PHE A 47 17.61 12.53 -2.35
N LEU A 48 17.58 11.26 -2.76
CA LEU A 48 16.44 10.57 -3.32
C LEU A 48 16.03 9.47 -2.35
N TRP A 49 14.76 9.45 -1.96
CA TRP A 49 14.19 8.38 -1.17
C TRP A 49 13.14 7.60 -1.95
N TYR A 50 13.30 6.27 -2.00
CA TYR A 50 12.35 5.36 -2.63
C TYR A 50 11.76 4.41 -1.58
N LEU A 51 10.50 4.64 -1.16
CA LEU A 51 9.79 3.80 -0.22
C LEU A 51 8.93 2.78 -0.97
N ALA A 52 9.38 1.53 -1.00
CA ALA A 52 8.71 0.44 -1.70
C ALA A 52 7.99 -0.48 -0.70
N HIS A 53 6.69 -0.26 -0.48
CA HIS A 53 5.88 -1.17 0.31
C HIS A 53 5.55 -2.46 -0.45
N ASN A 54 5.51 -3.60 0.26
CA ASN A 54 5.00 -4.84 -0.30
C ASN A 54 3.48 -4.83 -0.50
N ALA A 55 2.76 -4.14 0.38
CA ALA A 55 1.31 -3.99 0.24
C ALA A 55 0.97 -3.23 -1.06
N PRO A 56 -0.04 -3.62 -1.82
CA PRO A 56 -1.05 -4.68 -1.56
C PRO A 56 -0.72 -6.06 -2.20
N HIS A 57 0.53 -6.49 -2.21
CA HIS A 57 0.93 -7.78 -2.77
C HIS A 57 0.32 -8.96 -1.98
N TRP A 58 -0.04 -10.04 -2.68
CA TRP A 58 -0.50 -11.28 -2.06
C TRP A 58 0.61 -11.98 -1.23
N PRO A 59 0.29 -12.58 -0.06
CA PRO A 59 -1.02 -12.67 0.60
C PRO A 59 -1.43 -11.34 1.24
N LEU A 60 -2.69 -10.93 1.01
CA LEU A 60 -3.23 -9.69 1.54
C LEU A 60 -3.37 -9.77 3.06
N LYS A 61 -2.76 -8.81 3.74
CA LYS A 61 -2.87 -8.65 5.19
C LYS A 61 -3.10 -7.18 5.52
N ALA A 62 -3.92 -6.93 6.52
CA ALA A 62 -4.15 -5.61 7.08
C ALA A 62 -4.46 -5.75 8.57
N LYS A 63 -4.30 -4.68 9.33
CA LYS A 63 -4.67 -4.65 10.74
C LYS A 63 -6.19 -4.79 10.90
N PRO A 64 -6.67 -5.49 11.95
CA PRO A 64 -8.11 -5.69 12.17
C PRO A 64 -8.92 -4.39 12.19
N GLU A 65 -8.37 -3.33 12.79
CA GLU A 65 -8.98 -2.00 12.85
C GLU A 65 -9.11 -1.35 11.47
N ASP A 66 -8.17 -1.58 10.57
CA ASP A 66 -8.23 -1.08 9.19
C ASP A 66 -9.25 -1.88 8.37
N ILE A 67 -9.30 -3.19 8.53
CA ILE A 67 -10.33 -4.05 7.91
C ILE A 67 -11.73 -3.59 8.36
N ALA A 68 -11.90 -3.30 9.64
CA ALA A 68 -13.18 -2.86 10.22
C ALA A 68 -13.70 -1.58 9.55
N LYS A 69 -12.83 -0.61 9.21
CA LYS A 69 -13.19 0.64 8.53
C LYS A 69 -13.87 0.42 7.17
N TYR A 70 -13.58 -0.70 6.51
CA TYR A 70 -14.07 -1.03 5.17
C TYR A 70 -15.19 -2.07 5.16
N ARG A 71 -15.54 -2.62 6.34
CA ARG A 71 -16.60 -3.61 6.45
C ARG A 71 -17.91 -3.08 5.88
N GLY A 72 -18.44 -3.78 4.89
CA GLY A 72 -19.70 -3.43 4.23
C GLY A 72 -19.63 -2.35 3.15
N LYS A 73 -18.54 -1.58 3.02
CA LYS A 73 -18.43 -0.50 2.02
C LYS A 73 -18.51 -0.98 0.57
N TYR A 74 -18.11 -2.21 0.30
CA TYR A 74 -18.07 -2.78 -1.05
C TYR A 74 -19.25 -3.72 -1.37
N LYS A 75 -20.25 -3.83 -0.44
CA LYS A 75 -21.46 -4.63 -0.67
C LYS A 75 -22.31 -4.15 -1.86
N VAL A 76 -22.08 -2.94 -2.31
CA VAL A 76 -22.74 -2.37 -3.51
C VAL A 76 -22.28 -3.01 -4.82
N GLY A 77 -21.26 -3.86 -4.78
CA GLY A 77 -20.64 -4.50 -5.94
C GLY A 77 -19.58 -3.67 -6.63
N TRP A 78 -18.66 -4.36 -7.32
CA TRP A 78 -17.49 -3.76 -7.95
C TRP A 78 -17.84 -2.79 -9.08
N ASP A 79 -18.87 -3.05 -9.85
CA ASP A 79 -19.29 -2.17 -10.93
C ASP A 79 -19.74 -0.81 -10.42
N LYS A 80 -20.48 -0.77 -9.30
CA LYS A 80 -20.87 0.49 -8.66
C LYS A 80 -19.67 1.24 -8.10
N VAL A 81 -18.72 0.54 -7.49
CA VAL A 81 -17.47 1.14 -6.98
C VAL A 81 -16.65 1.72 -8.13
N ARG A 82 -16.51 0.97 -9.22
CA ARG A 82 -15.79 1.37 -10.42
C ARG A 82 -16.41 2.61 -11.08
N GLN A 83 -17.73 2.61 -11.22
CA GLN A 83 -18.49 3.73 -11.79
C GLN A 83 -18.30 5.01 -10.95
N ARG A 84 -18.47 4.93 -9.62
CA ARG A 84 -18.27 6.07 -8.71
C ARG A 84 -16.84 6.61 -8.74
N ARG A 85 -15.85 5.72 -8.87
CA ARG A 85 -14.44 6.13 -9.02
C ARG A 85 -14.25 6.91 -10.32
N TYR A 86 -14.77 6.42 -11.43
CA TYR A 86 -14.67 7.08 -12.72
C TYR A 86 -15.29 8.48 -12.68
N GLU A 87 -16.54 8.62 -12.20
CA GLU A 87 -17.22 9.90 -12.05
C GLU A 87 -16.42 10.89 -11.19
N ARG A 88 -15.83 10.41 -10.12
CA ARG A 88 -14.97 11.23 -9.27
C ARG A 88 -13.70 11.69 -9.97
N LEU A 89 -13.08 10.86 -10.80
CA LEU A 89 -11.86 11.22 -11.54
C LEU A 89 -12.16 12.28 -12.62
N ILE A 90 -13.32 12.21 -13.29
CA ILE A 90 -13.80 13.27 -14.18
C ILE A 90 -14.01 14.57 -13.37
N LYS A 91 -14.75 14.51 -12.29
CA LYS A 91 -15.04 15.67 -11.44
C LYS A 91 -13.77 16.35 -10.89
N LEU A 92 -12.71 15.60 -10.63
CA LEU A 92 -11.41 16.11 -10.20
C LEU A 92 -10.52 16.62 -11.34
N GLY A 93 -10.98 16.55 -12.58
CA GLY A 93 -10.20 16.96 -13.76
C GLY A 93 -9.01 16.05 -14.07
N ILE A 94 -8.93 14.87 -13.42
CA ILE A 94 -7.83 13.90 -13.68
C ILE A 94 -8.07 13.22 -15.04
N PHE A 95 -9.32 12.93 -15.36
CA PHE A 95 -9.73 12.47 -16.67
C PHE A 95 -10.50 13.58 -17.39
N GLY A 96 -10.27 13.70 -18.71
CA GLY A 96 -11.07 14.61 -19.55
C GLY A 96 -12.50 14.10 -19.68
N GLU A 97 -13.45 15.01 -19.94
CA GLU A 97 -14.87 14.67 -20.10
C GLU A 97 -15.15 13.67 -21.23
N SER A 98 -14.28 13.65 -22.25
CA SER A 98 -14.34 12.70 -23.37
C SER A 98 -13.85 11.29 -23.01
N SER A 99 -13.24 11.10 -21.84
CA SER A 99 -12.76 9.79 -21.40
C SER A 99 -13.94 8.82 -21.26
N LYS A 100 -13.74 7.57 -21.64
CA LYS A 100 -14.77 6.52 -21.54
C LYS A 100 -14.32 5.44 -20.62
N LEU A 101 -15.22 4.97 -19.75
CA LEU A 101 -14.98 3.79 -18.95
C LEU A 101 -14.93 2.56 -19.85
N SER A 102 -13.83 1.78 -19.77
CA SER A 102 -13.69 0.55 -20.55
C SER A 102 -14.79 -0.46 -20.19
N PRO A 103 -15.22 -1.33 -21.11
CA PRO A 103 -16.14 -2.42 -20.77
C PRO A 103 -15.61 -3.29 -19.65
N CYS A 104 -16.49 -3.84 -18.82
CA CYS A 104 -16.11 -4.83 -17.81
C CYS A 104 -15.66 -6.14 -18.49
N GLY A 105 -14.60 -6.76 -17.97
CA GLY A 105 -14.12 -8.04 -18.51
C GLY A 105 -15.15 -9.15 -18.23
N LYS A 106 -15.53 -9.91 -19.24
CA LYS A 106 -16.52 -10.99 -19.15
C LYS A 106 -16.17 -12.11 -18.16
N LYS A 107 -14.90 -12.18 -17.71
CA LYS A 107 -14.40 -13.21 -16.78
C LYS A 107 -14.46 -12.81 -15.30
N ILE A 108 -14.83 -11.56 -15.00
CA ILE A 108 -14.91 -11.07 -13.62
C ILE A 108 -16.39 -10.88 -13.31
N PRO A 109 -16.98 -11.67 -12.40
CA PRO A 109 -18.36 -11.46 -11.98
C PRO A 109 -18.52 -10.10 -11.31
N ALA A 110 -19.68 -9.50 -11.52
CA ALA A 110 -20.06 -8.20 -10.95
C ALA A 110 -20.18 -8.26 -9.42
#